data_8c23abf17c929c5f9659e59b39eddbe7
#
_entry.id   8c23abf17c929c5f9659e59b39eddbe7
#
_cell.length_a   1.000
_cell.length_b   1.000
_cell.length_c   1.000
_cell.angle_alpha   90.00
_cell.angle_beta   90.00
_cell.angle_gamma   90.00
#
_symmetry.space_group_name_H-M   'P 1'
#
loop_
_entity.id
_entity.type
_entity.pdbx_description
1 polymer ?
#
loop_
_entity_poly.entity_id
_entity_poly.type
_entity_poly.pdbx_seq_one_letter_code
_entity_poly.pdbx_strand_id
1 'polypeptide(L)'
;DLCVAMGTVSYEHQGRKIESARMNNLTDAYVVNGWESELTENYSGIVDCFRYPKSDPAIIARYNQPLYVAVKTRQQVAAAGGEVTVDFYLINEKNVRGNHQLKISVTDSQGKVMEVGTYETEAAGGEVYGQLLVKDVKIPVPTAGGLCRIEAKLCKENSVVTTGYDDILSVNLASNMLDGKGAVWEDGSALQNFLKGKTKEAVAAYEDNLGKLDWIMVARPPRKDQLTMVPMEALRSADGKPGLDVVYYEDMEFQKEVYHEVAKVVNLSAIEGATPSPFVYMLDGYGIKWSGKVLPSVSGEYTIIPQSNDRSMIEVFVNGKKIYEITRKKKHLGDGKVYLEGGKSADIEIRFRHPRSNARCRLDWAVP
;
A
#
# COMPACT_ATOMS: atom_id res chain seq x y z
N ASP A 1 -15.68 9.04 24.07
CA ASP A 1 -15.51 7.83 23.26
C ASP A 1 -14.82 8.11 21.92
N LEU A 2 -15.28 9.11 21.11
CA LEU A 2 -14.64 9.41 19.81
C LEU A 2 -13.18 9.84 19.97
N CYS A 3 -12.84 10.69 20.93
CA CYS A 3 -11.46 11.14 21.17
C CYS A 3 -10.53 9.98 21.52
N VAL A 4 -10.99 9.02 22.33
CA VAL A 4 -10.21 7.82 22.69
C VAL A 4 -10.03 6.92 21.46
N ALA A 5 -11.07 6.73 20.65
CA ALA A 5 -10.97 5.96 19.41
C ALA A 5 -9.96 6.60 18.42
N MET A 6 -9.99 7.91 18.26
CA MET A 6 -9.02 8.65 17.46
C MET A 6 -7.60 8.55 18.04
N GLY A 7 -7.45 8.56 19.37
CA GLY A 7 -6.17 8.35 20.04
C GLY A 7 -5.58 6.97 19.74
N THR A 8 -6.41 5.93 19.75
CA THR A 8 -6.02 4.56 19.39
C THR A 8 -5.50 4.49 17.94
N VAL A 9 -6.24 5.09 16.98
CA VAL A 9 -5.81 5.15 15.58
C VAL A 9 -4.48 5.92 15.43
N SER A 10 -4.31 7.02 16.17
CA SER A 10 -3.06 7.79 16.19
C SER A 10 -1.88 6.94 16.69
N TYR A 11 -2.07 6.18 17.76
CA TYR A 11 -1.02 5.31 18.31
C TYR A 11 -0.64 4.18 17.36
N GLU A 12 -1.62 3.53 16.75
CA GLU A 12 -1.36 2.50 15.73
C GLU A 12 -0.61 3.08 14.53
N HIS A 13 -0.99 4.26 14.08
CA HIS A 13 -0.32 4.94 12.97
C HIS A 13 1.14 5.28 13.30
N GLN A 14 1.39 5.85 14.48
CA GLN A 14 2.74 6.14 14.94
C GLN A 14 3.55 4.87 15.13
N GLY A 15 2.97 3.83 15.72
CA GLY A 15 3.60 2.53 15.88
C GLY A 15 4.03 1.90 14.55
N ARG A 16 3.18 1.96 13.53
CA ARG A 16 3.52 1.47 12.18
C ARG A 16 4.66 2.27 11.53
N LYS A 17 4.78 3.58 11.81
CA LYS A 17 5.92 4.39 11.36
C LYS A 17 7.21 3.94 12.07
N ILE A 18 7.16 3.75 13.39
CA ILE A 18 8.29 3.23 14.18
C ILE A 18 8.73 1.87 13.64
N GLU A 19 7.79 0.95 13.44
CA GLU A 19 8.06 -0.36 12.87
C GLU A 19 8.72 -0.26 11.50
N SER A 20 8.19 0.59 10.61
CA SER A 20 8.76 0.79 9.27
C SER A 20 10.20 1.32 9.31
N ALA A 21 10.52 2.21 10.26
CA ALA A 21 11.88 2.69 10.46
C ALA A 21 12.80 1.58 10.98
N ARG A 22 12.33 0.74 11.90
CA ARG A 22 13.10 -0.33 12.53
C ARG A 22 13.30 -1.56 11.64
N MET A 23 12.43 -1.79 10.66
CA MET A 23 12.62 -2.84 9.66
C MET A 23 13.74 -2.51 8.67
N ASN A 24 14.15 -1.25 8.61
CA ASN A 24 15.22 -0.77 7.75
C ASN A 24 16.54 -0.73 8.53
N ASN A 25 17.49 -1.58 8.17
CA ASN A 25 18.79 -1.66 8.83
C ASN A 25 19.71 -0.45 8.61
N LEU A 26 19.24 0.56 7.87
CA LEU A 26 19.95 1.83 7.62
C LEU A 26 19.55 2.94 8.61
N THR A 27 18.57 2.67 9.48
CA THR A 27 18.07 3.67 10.44
C THR A 27 18.78 3.51 11.79
N ASP A 28 19.61 4.47 12.17
CA ASP A 28 20.31 4.46 13.45
C ASP A 28 19.44 4.96 14.60
N ALA A 29 18.51 5.88 14.32
CA ALA A 29 17.62 6.44 15.33
C ALA A 29 16.30 6.95 14.73
N TYR A 30 15.26 7.01 15.53
CA TYR A 30 14.00 7.67 15.21
C TYR A 30 13.51 8.47 16.43
N VAL A 31 12.73 9.51 16.14
CA VAL A 31 12.14 10.37 17.17
C VAL A 31 10.66 10.52 16.89
N VAL A 32 9.84 10.26 17.91
CA VAL A 32 8.41 10.59 17.84
C VAL A 32 8.27 12.09 18.06
N ASN A 33 7.79 12.78 17.02
CA ASN A 33 7.61 14.23 17.08
C ASN A 33 6.43 14.61 17.98
N GLY A 34 6.69 15.51 18.93
CA GLY A 34 5.70 16.00 19.87
C GLY A 34 5.41 15.01 21.00
N TRP A 35 5.53 15.47 22.23
CA TRP A 35 5.05 14.74 23.41
C TRP A 35 3.55 14.97 23.61
N GLU A 36 3.14 16.23 23.51
CA GLU A 36 1.75 16.69 23.68
C GLU A 36 1.09 17.00 22.35
N SER A 37 -0.22 16.76 22.25
CA SER A 37 -1.07 17.34 21.19
C SER A 37 -1.52 18.74 21.59
N GLU A 38 -1.74 19.61 20.61
CA GLU A 38 -2.46 20.85 20.83
C GLU A 38 -3.95 20.59 21.12
N LEU A 39 -4.65 21.59 21.69
CA LEU A 39 -6.03 21.43 22.15
C LEU A 39 -7.01 20.91 21.08
N THR A 40 -6.78 21.27 19.82
CA THR A 40 -7.65 20.90 18.70
C THR A 40 -7.05 19.80 17.80
N GLU A 41 -5.87 19.33 18.12
CA GLU A 41 -5.13 18.34 17.34
C GLU A 41 -5.04 17.01 18.09
N ASN A 42 -5.31 15.90 17.41
CA ASN A 42 -5.25 14.56 18.03
C ASN A 42 -4.32 13.59 17.31
N TYR A 43 -3.65 13.99 16.21
CA TYR A 43 -2.82 13.06 15.44
C TYR A 43 -1.35 13.04 15.90
N SER A 44 -0.81 14.12 16.43
CA SER A 44 0.56 14.18 16.95
C SER A 44 0.61 13.94 18.46
N GLY A 45 1.78 13.64 18.97
CA GLY A 45 2.04 13.41 20.40
C GLY A 45 1.47 12.12 20.97
N ILE A 46 1.94 11.77 22.15
CA ILE A 46 1.52 10.58 22.91
C ILE A 46 0.47 10.94 23.97
N VAL A 47 0.52 12.16 24.47
CA VAL A 47 -0.45 12.65 25.44
C VAL A 47 -1.25 13.80 24.87
N ASP A 48 -2.41 14.06 25.46
CA ASP A 48 -3.23 15.24 25.16
C ASP A 48 -2.63 16.51 25.77
N CYS A 49 -3.28 17.65 25.55
CA CYS A 49 -2.84 18.95 26.11
C CYS A 49 -2.91 19.02 27.65
N PHE A 50 -3.54 18.06 28.30
CA PHE A 50 -3.58 17.91 29.77
C PHE A 50 -2.59 16.85 30.28
N ARG A 51 -1.79 16.25 29.37
CA ARG A 51 -0.80 15.20 29.63
C ARG A 51 -1.38 13.84 30.02
N TYR A 52 -2.63 13.59 29.68
CA TYR A 52 -3.19 12.24 29.76
C TYR A 52 -2.86 11.44 28.50
N PRO A 53 -2.57 10.13 28.62
CA PRO A 53 -2.42 9.28 27.46
C PRO A 53 -3.68 9.33 26.59
N LYS A 54 -3.51 9.51 25.28
CA LYS A 54 -4.63 9.56 24.32
C LYS A 54 -5.28 8.20 24.07
N SER A 55 -4.56 7.12 24.37
CA SER A 55 -5.01 5.74 24.32
C SER A 55 -4.12 4.87 25.21
N ASP A 56 -4.28 3.53 25.12
CA ASP A 56 -3.43 2.59 25.85
C ASP A 56 -1.97 2.68 25.34
N PRO A 57 -0.99 3.09 26.18
CA PRO A 57 0.41 3.15 25.81
C PRO A 57 0.99 1.81 25.36
N ALA A 58 0.39 0.67 25.73
CA ALA A 58 0.81 -0.65 25.29
C ALA A 58 0.78 -0.80 23.76
N ILE A 59 -0.07 -0.03 23.07
CA ILE A 59 -0.15 -0.01 21.61
C ILE A 59 1.19 0.46 21.01
N ILE A 60 1.76 1.58 21.48
CA ILE A 60 3.06 2.07 20.99
C ILE A 60 4.20 1.19 21.53
N ALA A 61 4.11 0.77 22.80
CA ALA A 61 5.12 -0.09 23.41
C ALA A 61 5.34 -1.39 22.64
N ARG A 62 4.29 -1.94 22.01
CA ARG A 62 4.36 -3.11 21.14
C ARG A 62 5.38 -2.93 20.02
N TYR A 63 5.38 -1.76 19.37
CA TYR A 63 6.27 -1.45 18.26
C TYR A 63 7.70 -1.05 18.68
N ASN A 64 7.89 -0.82 20.00
CA ASN A 64 9.17 -0.45 20.61
C ASN A 64 9.90 -1.61 21.29
N GLN A 65 9.37 -2.85 21.20
CA GLN A 65 10.04 -3.99 21.79
C GLN A 65 11.42 -4.22 21.14
N PRO A 66 12.46 -4.54 21.93
CA PRO A 66 13.80 -4.74 21.39
C PRO A 66 13.95 -6.06 20.61
N LEU A 67 12.95 -6.93 20.68
CA LEU A 67 12.90 -8.19 19.94
C LEU A 67 11.44 -8.54 19.67
N TYR A 68 11.03 -8.55 18.41
CA TYR A 68 9.72 -9.02 17.99
C TYR A 68 9.67 -9.31 16.47
N VAL A 69 8.65 -10.02 16.02
CA VAL A 69 8.37 -10.24 14.61
C VAL A 69 7.42 -9.16 14.10
N ALA A 70 7.88 -8.30 13.22
CA ALA A 70 7.02 -7.36 12.52
C ALA A 70 6.25 -8.11 11.41
N VAL A 71 4.92 -8.08 11.50
CA VAL A 71 4.00 -8.69 10.53
C VAL A 71 3.51 -7.62 9.60
N LYS A 72 4.02 -7.58 8.36
CA LYS A 72 3.74 -6.52 7.40
C LYS A 72 2.70 -6.96 6.38
N THR A 73 1.45 -6.67 6.68
CA THR A 73 0.36 -6.91 5.73
C THR A 73 0.38 -5.86 4.61
N ARG A 74 0.23 -6.30 3.35
CA ARG A 74 0.12 -5.37 2.21
C ARG A 74 -1.27 -4.78 2.07
N GLN A 75 -2.28 -5.41 2.67
CA GLN A 75 -3.67 -4.99 2.67
C GLN A 75 -4.25 -5.21 4.05
N GLN A 76 -4.84 -4.18 4.64
CA GLN A 76 -5.47 -4.27 5.94
C GLN A 76 -6.97 -4.59 5.85
N VAL A 77 -7.53 -4.53 4.66
CA VAL A 77 -8.92 -4.89 4.37
C VAL A 77 -8.93 -5.88 3.23
N ALA A 78 -9.57 -7.01 3.41
CA ALA A 78 -9.64 -8.06 2.41
C ALA A 78 -11.03 -8.71 2.36
N ALA A 79 -11.38 -9.27 1.20
CA ALA A 79 -12.61 -10.03 1.07
C ALA A 79 -12.53 -11.32 1.89
N ALA A 80 -13.61 -11.64 2.60
CA ALA A 80 -13.75 -12.90 3.32
C ALA A 80 -13.58 -14.09 2.36
N GLY A 81 -12.79 -15.08 2.76
CA GLY A 81 -12.45 -16.24 1.93
C GLY A 81 -11.41 -15.95 0.82
N GLY A 82 -10.88 -14.72 0.74
CA GLY A 82 -9.77 -14.37 -0.16
C GLY A 82 -8.40 -14.63 0.45
N GLU A 83 -7.39 -13.93 -0.04
CA GLU A 83 -6.00 -14.01 0.45
C GLU A 83 -5.41 -12.61 0.66
N VAL A 84 -4.51 -12.50 1.64
CA VAL A 84 -3.63 -11.32 1.80
C VAL A 84 -2.18 -11.74 1.68
N THR A 85 -1.35 -10.83 1.19
CA THR A 85 0.10 -11.06 1.11
C THR A 85 0.77 -10.38 2.29
N VAL A 86 1.65 -11.11 2.97
CA VAL A 86 2.32 -10.68 4.20
C VAL A 86 3.81 -10.94 4.11
N ASP A 87 4.60 -9.97 4.53
CA ASP A 87 6.03 -10.09 4.72
C ASP A 87 6.35 -10.09 6.23
N PHE A 88 7.33 -10.91 6.65
CA PHE A 88 7.69 -11.06 8.05
C PHE A 88 9.13 -10.60 8.27
N TYR A 89 9.31 -9.68 9.20
CA TYR A 89 10.61 -9.14 9.56
C TYR A 89 10.93 -9.44 11.01
N LEU A 90 12.19 -9.65 11.33
CA LEU A 90 12.68 -9.71 12.70
C LEU A 90 13.28 -8.37 13.09
N ILE A 91 12.75 -7.76 14.13
CA ILE A 91 13.41 -6.67 14.83
C ILE A 91 14.25 -7.29 15.94
N ASN A 92 15.57 -7.06 15.92
CA ASN A 92 16.53 -7.86 16.68
C ASN A 92 17.62 -7.00 17.33
N GLU A 93 17.27 -6.28 18.39
CA GLU A 93 18.24 -5.55 19.23
C GLU A 93 18.80 -6.44 20.36
N LYS A 94 18.37 -7.71 20.44
CA LYS A 94 18.85 -8.70 21.42
C LYS A 94 19.91 -9.64 20.88
N ASN A 95 20.35 -9.42 19.64
CA ASN A 95 21.39 -10.24 19.01
C ASN A 95 21.05 -11.73 18.94
N VAL A 96 19.81 -12.09 18.68
CA VAL A 96 19.39 -13.46 18.41
C VAL A 96 20.04 -13.94 17.11
N ARG A 97 20.58 -15.16 17.09
CA ARG A 97 21.33 -15.71 15.94
C ARG A 97 21.00 -17.16 15.65
N GLY A 98 21.24 -17.55 14.40
CA GLY A 98 21.18 -18.92 13.90
C GLY A 98 19.78 -19.36 13.49
N ASN A 99 19.61 -20.66 13.31
CA ASN A 99 18.41 -21.25 12.74
C ASN A 99 17.22 -21.19 13.69
N HIS A 100 16.08 -20.83 13.13
CA HIS A 100 14.80 -20.71 13.81
C HIS A 100 13.66 -21.16 12.88
N GLN A 101 12.51 -21.40 13.47
CA GLN A 101 11.26 -21.66 12.75
C GLN A 101 10.30 -20.49 12.98
N LEU A 102 9.76 -19.96 11.90
CA LEU A 102 8.68 -18.98 11.95
C LEU A 102 7.36 -19.71 11.74
N LYS A 103 6.53 -19.77 12.80
CA LYS A 103 5.19 -20.37 12.77
C LYS A 103 4.16 -19.27 12.60
N ILE A 104 3.29 -19.42 11.61
CA ILE A 104 2.30 -18.41 11.26
C ILE A 104 0.90 -18.98 11.43
N SER A 105 0.03 -18.22 12.08
CA SER A 105 -1.38 -18.55 12.26
C SER A 105 -2.27 -17.33 12.05
N VAL A 106 -3.54 -17.57 11.78
CA VAL A 106 -4.58 -16.56 11.69
C VAL A 106 -5.70 -16.92 12.68
N THR A 107 -6.12 -15.93 13.47
CA THR A 107 -7.27 -16.03 14.37
C THR A 107 -8.40 -15.18 13.81
N ASP A 108 -9.57 -15.76 13.62
CA ASP A 108 -10.75 -15.04 13.13
C ASP A 108 -11.44 -14.22 14.22
N SER A 109 -12.46 -13.47 13.85
CA SER A 109 -13.27 -12.64 14.76
C SER A 109 -14.04 -13.42 15.82
N GLN A 110 -14.14 -14.75 15.69
CA GLN A 110 -14.79 -15.67 16.62
C GLN A 110 -13.78 -16.38 17.53
N GLY A 111 -12.48 -16.11 17.37
CA GLY A 111 -11.40 -16.72 18.13
C GLY A 111 -10.93 -18.09 17.59
N LYS A 112 -11.41 -18.51 16.41
CA LYS A 112 -10.94 -19.74 15.78
C LYS A 112 -9.57 -19.52 15.17
N VAL A 113 -8.61 -20.34 15.57
CA VAL A 113 -7.24 -20.32 15.07
C VAL A 113 -7.08 -21.27 13.87
N MET A 114 -6.41 -20.79 12.84
CA MET A 114 -6.02 -21.55 11.66
C MET A 114 -4.51 -21.44 11.47
N GLU A 115 -3.83 -22.56 11.46
CA GLU A 115 -2.40 -22.61 11.14
C GLU A 115 -2.21 -22.37 9.64
N VAL A 116 -1.28 -21.48 9.30
CA VAL A 116 -0.93 -21.14 7.91
C VAL A 116 0.27 -21.93 7.45
N GLY A 117 1.33 -21.99 8.27
CA GLY A 117 2.53 -22.73 7.94
C GLY A 117 3.69 -22.48 8.89
N THR A 118 4.75 -23.25 8.68
CA THR A 118 6.03 -23.11 9.37
C THR A 118 7.13 -22.92 8.34
N TYR A 119 7.99 -21.94 8.55
CA TYR A 119 9.07 -21.55 7.63
C TYR A 119 10.40 -21.63 8.37
N GLU A 120 11.37 -22.33 7.79
CA GLU A 120 12.74 -22.32 8.28
C GLU A 120 13.36 -20.95 7.98
N THR A 121 13.96 -20.33 8.98
CA THR A 121 14.57 -19.01 8.89
C THR A 121 15.89 -18.98 9.65
N GLU A 122 16.75 -18.04 9.30
CA GLU A 122 17.99 -17.79 10.02
C GLU A 122 18.03 -16.34 10.50
N ALA A 123 18.23 -16.14 11.79
CA ALA A 123 18.47 -14.84 12.37
C ALA A 123 19.97 -14.49 12.26
N ALA A 124 20.29 -13.41 11.55
CA ALA A 124 21.67 -12.97 11.32
C ALA A 124 22.33 -12.43 12.60
N GLY A 125 21.60 -11.61 13.34
CA GLY A 125 22.12 -10.90 14.52
C GLY A 125 23.24 -9.92 14.18
N GLY A 126 24.07 -9.59 15.15
CA GLY A 126 25.15 -8.60 14.98
C GLY A 126 24.57 -7.21 14.76
N GLU A 127 24.99 -6.58 13.67
CA GLU A 127 24.54 -5.25 13.27
C GLU A 127 23.29 -5.28 12.38
N VAL A 128 22.68 -6.45 12.21
CA VAL A 128 21.41 -6.58 11.46
C VAL A 128 20.26 -6.48 12.43
N TYR A 129 19.74 -5.29 12.63
CA TYR A 129 18.65 -4.99 13.56
C TYR A 129 17.26 -5.19 12.98
N GLY A 130 17.08 -4.96 11.68
CA GLY A 130 15.88 -5.22 10.91
C GLY A 130 16.16 -6.21 9.79
N GLN A 131 15.57 -7.39 9.83
CA GLN A 131 15.83 -8.46 8.89
C GLN A 131 14.54 -9.02 8.30
N LEU A 132 14.45 -9.09 6.96
CA LEU A 132 13.40 -9.85 6.29
C LEU A 132 13.62 -11.35 6.52
N LEU A 133 12.67 -12.00 7.17
CA LEU A 133 12.72 -13.46 7.39
C LEU A 133 12.04 -14.23 6.26
N VAL A 134 10.79 -13.86 5.95
CA VAL A 134 9.99 -14.51 4.91
C VAL A 134 9.19 -13.47 4.15
N LYS A 135 9.19 -13.58 2.82
CA LYS A 135 8.52 -12.64 1.91
C LYS A 135 7.35 -13.30 1.18
N ASP A 136 6.36 -12.49 0.82
CA ASP A 136 5.27 -12.86 -0.10
C ASP A 136 4.40 -14.04 0.38
N VAL A 137 4.28 -14.24 1.68
CA VAL A 137 3.43 -15.32 2.23
C VAL A 137 1.97 -15.04 1.93
N LYS A 138 1.29 -15.99 1.30
CA LYS A 138 -0.15 -15.95 1.05
C LYS A 138 -0.89 -16.47 2.26
N ILE A 139 -1.66 -15.61 2.90
CA ILE A 139 -2.43 -15.94 4.09
C ILE A 139 -3.91 -15.95 3.72
N PRO A 140 -4.60 -17.07 3.89
CA PRO A 140 -6.03 -17.16 3.65
C PRO A 140 -6.79 -16.29 4.65
N VAL A 141 -7.73 -15.49 4.15
CA VAL A 141 -8.60 -14.65 4.96
C VAL A 141 -9.80 -15.48 5.43
N PRO A 142 -10.06 -15.55 6.74
CA PRO A 142 -11.22 -16.27 7.27
C PRO A 142 -12.54 -15.82 6.62
N THR A 143 -13.46 -16.76 6.44
CA THR A 143 -14.78 -16.49 5.86
C THR A 143 -15.71 -15.73 6.81
N ALA A 144 -15.44 -15.78 8.11
CA ALA A 144 -16.10 -14.93 9.08
C ALA A 144 -15.69 -13.48 8.86
N GLY A 145 -16.66 -12.58 8.70
CA GLY A 145 -16.40 -11.15 8.64
C GLY A 145 -15.92 -10.61 10.00
N GLY A 146 -15.21 -9.51 9.99
CA GLY A 146 -14.70 -8.85 11.19
C GLY A 146 -13.17 -8.83 11.29
N LEU A 147 -12.68 -8.43 12.46
CA LEU A 147 -11.25 -8.31 12.70
C LEU A 147 -10.60 -9.68 12.84
N CYS A 148 -9.56 -9.95 12.07
CA CYS A 148 -8.76 -11.17 12.10
C CYS A 148 -7.33 -10.81 12.46
N ARG A 149 -6.68 -11.64 13.28
CA ARG A 149 -5.29 -11.45 13.71
C ARG A 149 -4.36 -12.42 13.03
N ILE A 150 -3.36 -11.92 12.34
CA ILE A 150 -2.24 -12.71 11.82
C ILE A 150 -1.14 -12.69 12.86
N GLU A 151 -0.81 -13.84 13.42
CA GLU A 151 0.24 -13.98 14.43
C GLU A 151 1.43 -14.75 13.86
N ALA A 152 2.63 -14.33 14.22
CA ALA A 152 3.88 -15.01 13.90
C ALA A 152 4.67 -15.30 15.18
N LYS A 153 5.16 -16.52 15.31
CA LYS A 153 5.99 -16.99 16.43
C LYS A 153 7.34 -17.44 15.92
N LEU A 154 8.40 -16.75 16.30
CA LEU A 154 9.76 -17.20 16.04
C LEU A 154 10.15 -18.20 17.13
N CYS A 155 10.44 -19.42 16.73
CA CYS A 155 10.76 -20.52 17.63
C CYS A 155 12.19 -21.02 17.42
N LYS A 156 12.86 -21.38 18.49
CA LYS A 156 14.10 -22.16 18.47
C LYS A 156 13.84 -23.48 19.15
N GLU A 157 14.00 -24.57 18.40
CA GLU A 157 13.57 -25.88 18.85
C GLU A 157 12.06 -25.86 19.21
N ASN A 158 11.69 -26.11 20.46
CA ASN A 158 10.30 -26.09 20.93
C ASN A 158 9.95 -24.84 21.76
N SER A 159 10.86 -23.87 21.85
CA SER A 159 10.69 -22.68 22.67
C SER A 159 10.38 -21.46 21.80
N VAL A 160 9.35 -20.68 22.18
CA VAL A 160 9.07 -19.41 21.53
C VAL A 160 10.10 -18.36 21.96
N VAL A 161 10.83 -17.82 21.01
CA VAL A 161 11.84 -16.78 21.20
C VAL A 161 11.19 -15.41 21.25
N THR A 162 10.31 -15.16 20.30
CA THR A 162 9.53 -13.92 20.24
C THR A 162 8.31 -14.11 19.35
N THR A 163 7.37 -13.14 19.43
CA THR A 163 6.14 -13.14 18.64
C THR A 163 5.91 -11.78 18.00
N GLY A 164 4.95 -11.70 17.11
CA GLY A 164 4.39 -10.48 16.61
C GLY A 164 3.06 -10.71 15.93
N TYR A 165 2.31 -9.66 15.67
CA TYR A 165 1.03 -9.77 15.00
C TYR A 165 0.67 -8.49 14.24
N ASP A 166 -0.21 -8.64 13.26
CA ASP A 166 -0.95 -7.54 12.66
C ASP A 166 -2.42 -7.94 12.47
N ASP A 167 -3.30 -6.97 12.49
CA ASP A 167 -4.73 -7.18 12.36
C ASP A 167 -5.20 -6.77 10.95
N ILE A 168 -6.08 -7.57 10.37
CA ILE A 168 -6.75 -7.31 9.09
C ILE A 168 -8.27 -7.34 9.28
N LEU A 169 -8.99 -6.54 8.51
CA LEU A 169 -10.44 -6.57 8.46
C LEU A 169 -10.90 -7.48 7.32
N SER A 170 -11.53 -8.61 7.69
CA SER A 170 -12.24 -9.48 6.75
C SER A 170 -13.63 -8.92 6.46
N VAL A 171 -13.93 -8.62 5.20
CA VAL A 171 -15.20 -8.06 4.78
C VAL A 171 -15.99 -9.10 3.98
N ASN A 172 -17.11 -9.54 4.54
CA ASN A 172 -18.03 -10.41 3.83
C ASN A 172 -18.98 -9.56 2.97
N LEU A 173 -18.62 -9.38 1.72
CA LEU A 173 -19.43 -8.60 0.77
C LEU A 173 -20.75 -9.29 0.40
N ALA A 174 -20.85 -10.61 0.61
CA ALA A 174 -22.07 -11.36 0.31
C ALA A 174 -23.15 -11.18 1.39
N SER A 175 -22.75 -10.94 2.66
CA SER A 175 -23.69 -10.70 3.77
C SER A 175 -24.17 -9.25 3.86
N ASN A 176 -23.49 -8.32 3.22
CA ASN A 176 -23.82 -6.90 3.21
C ASN A 176 -24.41 -6.50 1.84
N MET A 177 -25.48 -7.16 1.45
CA MET A 177 -26.21 -6.77 0.24
C MET A 177 -26.91 -5.44 0.47
N LEU A 178 -26.76 -4.51 -0.45
CA LEU A 178 -27.56 -3.29 -0.46
C LEU A 178 -29.03 -3.64 -0.60
N ASP A 179 -29.84 -3.10 0.27
CA ASP A 179 -31.28 -3.26 0.27
C ASP A 179 -31.97 -2.10 -0.44
N GLY A 180 -33.19 -2.35 -0.93
CA GLY A 180 -33.99 -1.36 -1.61
C GLY A 180 -33.68 -1.19 -3.10
N LYS A 181 -34.57 -0.47 -3.77
CA LYS A 181 -34.48 -0.16 -5.20
C LYS A 181 -33.44 0.90 -5.45
N GLY A 182 -32.41 0.56 -6.22
CA GLY A 182 -31.32 1.47 -6.51
C GLY A 182 -31.01 1.64 -7.99
N ALA A 183 -30.35 2.75 -8.28
CA ALA A 183 -29.85 3.01 -9.63
C ALA A 183 -28.40 3.50 -9.59
N VAL A 184 -27.68 3.28 -10.68
CA VAL A 184 -26.32 3.77 -10.90
C VAL A 184 -26.33 4.82 -12.01
N TRP A 185 -25.81 5.97 -11.70
CA TRP A 185 -25.54 7.01 -12.68
C TRP A 185 -24.07 6.98 -13.07
N GLU A 186 -23.80 6.33 -14.18
CA GLU A 186 -22.45 6.21 -14.74
C GLU A 186 -22.47 6.23 -16.26
N ASP A 187 -21.34 6.57 -16.88
CA ASP A 187 -21.13 6.41 -18.32
C ASP A 187 -20.48 5.04 -18.55
N GLY A 188 -21.28 4.09 -19.01
CA GLY A 188 -20.87 2.70 -19.11
C GLY A 188 -21.59 1.80 -18.12
N SER A 189 -20.95 0.73 -17.69
CA SER A 189 -21.57 -0.28 -16.82
C SER A 189 -20.63 -0.87 -15.76
N ALA A 190 -19.51 -0.22 -15.47
CA ALA A 190 -18.49 -0.75 -14.57
C ALA A 190 -19.00 -0.91 -13.14
N LEU A 191 -19.61 0.13 -12.58
CA LEU A 191 -20.17 0.10 -11.23
C LEU A 191 -21.42 -0.78 -11.18
N GLN A 192 -22.28 -0.72 -12.18
CA GLN A 192 -23.45 -1.59 -12.29
C GLN A 192 -23.03 -3.07 -12.33
N ASN A 193 -21.99 -3.41 -13.09
CA ASN A 193 -21.42 -4.76 -13.12
C ASN A 193 -20.78 -5.17 -11.80
N PHE A 194 -20.09 -4.25 -11.12
CA PHE A 194 -19.53 -4.49 -9.79
C PHE A 194 -20.64 -4.79 -8.76
N LEU A 195 -21.79 -4.13 -8.86
CA LEU A 195 -22.92 -4.30 -7.95
C LEU A 195 -23.75 -5.57 -8.22
N LYS A 196 -23.58 -6.24 -9.37
CA LYS A 196 -24.25 -7.51 -9.62
C LYS A 196 -23.99 -8.53 -8.52
N GLY A 197 -25.06 -9.06 -7.93
CA GLY A 197 -24.98 -10.00 -6.80
C GLY A 197 -24.60 -9.38 -5.46
N LYS A 198 -24.50 -8.04 -5.38
CA LYS A 198 -24.25 -7.29 -4.13
C LYS A 198 -25.46 -6.46 -3.68
N THR A 199 -26.55 -6.58 -4.40
CA THR A 199 -27.84 -5.92 -4.14
C THR A 199 -28.93 -6.96 -4.12
N LYS A 200 -29.97 -6.75 -3.29
CA LYS A 200 -31.15 -7.66 -3.26
C LYS A 200 -31.98 -7.52 -4.51
N GLU A 201 -32.07 -6.32 -5.05
CA GLU A 201 -32.80 -6.02 -6.28
C GLU A 201 -31.83 -5.75 -7.43
N ALA A 202 -32.29 -5.88 -8.66
CA ALA A 202 -31.52 -5.54 -9.85
C ALA A 202 -31.24 -4.04 -9.87
N VAL A 203 -29.98 -3.67 -10.12
CA VAL A 203 -29.56 -2.27 -10.20
C VAL A 203 -29.78 -1.76 -11.63
N ALA A 204 -30.58 -0.72 -11.76
CA ALA A 204 -30.83 -0.06 -13.03
C ALA A 204 -29.76 1.01 -13.34
N ALA A 205 -29.56 1.32 -14.63
CA ALA A 205 -28.96 2.60 -15.00
C ALA A 205 -29.92 3.73 -14.59
N TYR A 206 -29.36 4.83 -14.07
CA TYR A 206 -30.20 5.97 -13.65
C TYR A 206 -30.83 6.67 -14.86
N GLU A 207 -32.15 6.84 -14.78
CA GLU A 207 -32.95 7.65 -15.68
C GLU A 207 -33.98 8.45 -14.85
N ASP A 208 -34.38 9.61 -15.31
CA ASP A 208 -35.27 10.52 -14.55
C ASP A 208 -36.68 9.95 -14.32
N ASN A 209 -37.04 8.90 -15.04
CA ASN A 209 -38.36 8.26 -14.99
C ASN A 209 -38.46 6.99 -14.13
N LEU A 210 -37.42 6.61 -13.40
CA LEU A 210 -37.37 5.37 -12.60
C LEU A 210 -38.32 5.32 -11.41
N GLY A 211 -39.01 6.43 -11.11
CA GLY A 211 -39.87 6.56 -9.93
C GLY A 211 -39.06 6.67 -8.65
N LYS A 212 -39.65 6.25 -7.51
CA LYS A 212 -38.98 6.34 -6.21
C LYS A 212 -37.82 5.35 -6.13
N LEU A 213 -36.65 5.87 -5.83
CA LEU A 213 -35.43 5.09 -5.53
C LEU A 213 -35.11 5.25 -4.05
N ASP A 214 -34.59 4.19 -3.43
CA ASP A 214 -34.09 4.22 -2.06
C ASP A 214 -32.63 4.71 -2.02
N TRP A 215 -31.86 4.47 -3.10
CA TRP A 215 -30.50 4.96 -3.24
C TRP A 215 -30.10 5.18 -4.71
N ILE A 216 -29.15 6.09 -4.91
CA ILE A 216 -28.48 6.31 -6.19
C ILE A 216 -26.99 6.32 -5.93
N MET A 217 -26.23 5.48 -6.66
CA MET A 217 -24.78 5.59 -6.71
C MET A 217 -24.34 6.36 -7.95
N VAL A 218 -23.58 7.41 -7.70
CA VAL A 218 -23.04 8.26 -8.78
C VAL A 218 -21.56 7.94 -8.93
N ALA A 219 -21.22 7.29 -10.06
CA ALA A 219 -19.86 7.22 -10.54
C ALA A 219 -19.71 8.29 -11.62
N ARG A 220 -18.76 9.21 -11.45
CA ARG A 220 -18.42 10.11 -12.55
C ARG A 220 -17.99 9.25 -13.73
N PRO A 221 -18.62 9.42 -14.89
CA PRO A 221 -18.11 8.79 -16.10
C PRO A 221 -16.71 9.33 -16.35
N PRO A 222 -15.76 8.47 -16.75
CA PRO A 222 -14.54 9.00 -17.33
C PRO A 222 -14.95 9.81 -18.56
N ARG A 223 -14.82 11.14 -18.45
CA ARG A 223 -14.95 11.95 -19.66
C ARG A 223 -13.81 11.54 -20.58
N LYS A 224 -14.04 11.52 -21.92
CA LYS A 224 -12.99 11.18 -22.90
C LYS A 224 -11.72 12.04 -22.78
N ASP A 225 -11.85 13.20 -22.14
CA ASP A 225 -10.81 14.17 -21.83
C ASP A 225 -10.22 14.01 -20.39
N GLN A 226 -10.71 13.05 -19.60
CA GLN A 226 -10.31 12.90 -18.21
C GLN A 226 -9.24 11.82 -18.05
N LEU A 227 -8.11 12.23 -17.48
CA LEU A 227 -7.03 11.32 -17.10
C LEU A 227 -7.51 10.33 -16.04
N THR A 228 -7.30 9.05 -16.30
CA THR A 228 -7.56 7.96 -15.36
C THR A 228 -6.26 7.20 -15.09
N MET A 229 -6.15 6.56 -13.93
CA MET A 229 -4.97 5.77 -13.61
C MET A 229 -4.79 4.66 -14.66
N VAL A 230 -3.55 4.49 -15.14
CA VAL A 230 -3.23 3.38 -16.05
C VAL A 230 -3.48 2.06 -15.32
N PRO A 231 -4.41 1.22 -15.82
CA PRO A 231 -4.80 0.01 -15.12
C PRO A 231 -3.74 -1.09 -15.25
N MET A 232 -3.71 -2.02 -14.29
CA MET A 232 -2.75 -3.13 -14.26
C MET A 232 -2.79 -3.98 -15.55
N GLU A 233 -3.98 -4.15 -16.11
CA GLU A 233 -4.21 -4.96 -17.33
C GLU A 233 -3.49 -4.38 -18.55
N ALA A 234 -3.21 -3.08 -18.54
CA ALA A 234 -2.46 -2.39 -19.57
C ALA A 234 -0.94 -2.38 -19.33
N LEU A 235 -0.45 -2.95 -18.24
CA LEU A 235 0.96 -2.94 -17.88
C LEU A 235 1.57 -4.34 -17.85
N ARG A 236 2.82 -4.45 -18.31
CA ARG A 236 3.59 -5.71 -18.29
C ARG A 236 5.02 -5.42 -17.83
N SER A 237 5.52 -6.25 -16.91
CA SER A 237 6.94 -6.31 -16.56
C SER A 237 7.78 -6.89 -17.70
N ALA A 238 9.08 -6.87 -17.58
CA ALA A 238 10.01 -7.51 -18.53
C ALA A 238 9.72 -9.01 -18.69
N ASP A 239 9.31 -9.69 -17.61
CA ASP A 239 8.93 -11.11 -17.61
C ASP A 239 7.48 -11.34 -18.11
N GLY A 240 6.78 -10.32 -18.58
CA GLY A 240 5.40 -10.41 -19.08
C GLY A 240 4.33 -10.50 -17.99
N LYS A 241 4.66 -10.39 -16.70
CA LYS A 241 3.69 -10.36 -15.61
C LYS A 241 2.89 -9.05 -15.62
N PRO A 242 1.63 -9.05 -15.17
CA PRO A 242 0.87 -7.82 -15.01
C PRO A 242 1.55 -6.84 -14.04
N GLY A 243 1.73 -5.58 -14.45
CA GLY A 243 2.44 -4.54 -13.71
C GLY A 243 3.74 -4.11 -14.37
N LEU A 244 4.52 -3.28 -13.68
CA LEU A 244 5.85 -2.81 -14.10
C LEU A 244 6.92 -3.26 -13.12
N ASP A 245 8.11 -3.53 -13.62
CA ASP A 245 9.30 -3.70 -12.78
C ASP A 245 9.60 -2.37 -12.09
N VAL A 246 9.86 -2.42 -10.79
CA VAL A 246 10.17 -1.25 -9.98
C VAL A 246 11.50 -1.44 -9.31
N VAL A 247 12.37 -0.46 -9.45
CA VAL A 247 13.66 -0.40 -8.75
C VAL A 247 13.68 0.84 -7.86
N TYR A 248 14.02 0.65 -6.61
CA TYR A 248 14.16 1.70 -5.61
C TYR A 248 15.63 2.01 -5.39
N TYR A 249 15.97 3.29 -5.34
CA TYR A 249 17.33 3.80 -5.16
C TYR A 249 17.40 4.70 -3.94
N GLU A 250 18.48 4.57 -3.18
CA GLU A 250 18.79 5.41 -2.03
C GLU A 250 19.30 6.82 -2.42
N ASP A 251 19.47 7.07 -3.71
CA ASP A 251 19.91 8.34 -4.27
C ASP A 251 19.01 8.80 -5.42
N MET A 252 19.11 10.07 -5.80
CA MET A 252 18.36 10.65 -6.92
C MET A 252 19.03 10.44 -8.28
N GLU A 253 20.24 9.94 -8.32
CA GLU A 253 21.04 9.67 -9.52
C GLU A 253 20.86 8.25 -10.06
N PHE A 254 20.08 7.41 -9.37
CA PHE A 254 19.81 6.00 -9.70
C PHE A 254 21.07 5.13 -9.73
N GLN A 255 22.00 5.35 -8.79
CA GLN A 255 23.25 4.61 -8.69
C GLN A 255 23.25 3.56 -7.58
N LYS A 256 22.52 3.82 -6.47
CA LYS A 256 22.49 2.96 -5.30
C LYS A 256 21.14 2.24 -5.23
N GLU A 257 21.04 1.13 -5.95
CA GLU A 257 19.86 0.25 -5.89
C GLU A 257 19.78 -0.43 -4.52
N VAL A 258 18.59 -0.41 -3.91
CA VAL A 258 18.34 -1.03 -2.60
C VAL A 258 17.26 -2.09 -2.62
N TYR A 259 16.31 -2.01 -3.56
CA TYR A 259 15.21 -2.96 -3.64
C TYR A 259 14.56 -2.97 -5.01
N HIS A 260 14.02 -4.11 -5.41
CA HIS A 260 13.20 -4.21 -6.62
C HIS A 260 11.99 -5.12 -6.41
N GLU A 261 10.91 -4.84 -7.14
CA GLU A 261 9.68 -5.63 -7.14
C GLU A 261 8.91 -5.42 -8.45
N VAL A 262 7.77 -6.11 -8.60
CA VAL A 262 6.80 -5.82 -9.65
C VAL A 262 5.60 -5.10 -9.03
N ALA A 263 5.39 -3.85 -9.38
CA ALA A 263 4.23 -3.07 -8.96
C ALA A 263 3.08 -3.26 -9.94
N LYS A 264 1.90 -3.56 -9.42
CA LYS A 264 0.69 -3.76 -10.24
C LYS A 264 0.28 -2.52 -11.01
N VAL A 265 0.47 -1.34 -10.40
CA VAL A 265 0.18 -0.02 -10.97
C VAL A 265 1.22 0.98 -10.49
N VAL A 266 1.38 2.09 -11.20
CA VAL A 266 2.18 3.21 -10.70
C VAL A 266 1.29 4.07 -9.80
N ASN A 267 1.32 3.78 -8.51
CA ASN A 267 0.54 4.51 -7.50
C ASN A 267 1.30 4.53 -6.17
N LEU A 268 2.32 5.38 -6.12
CA LEU A 268 3.08 5.63 -4.90
C LEU A 268 2.32 6.61 -4.01
N SER A 269 2.14 6.24 -2.76
CA SER A 269 1.63 7.14 -1.72
C SER A 269 2.42 6.91 -0.44
N ALA A 270 3.54 7.62 -0.29
CA ALA A 270 4.28 7.69 0.96
C ALA A 270 3.74 8.89 1.75
N ILE A 271 3.05 8.61 2.85
CA ILE A 271 2.55 9.63 3.77
C ILE A 271 3.74 10.19 4.57
N GLU A 272 3.59 11.37 5.13
CA GLU A 272 4.62 12.01 5.95
C GLU A 272 5.21 11.04 6.99
N GLY A 273 6.54 10.89 6.94
CA GLY A 273 7.27 9.93 7.76
C GLY A 273 7.23 8.47 7.30
N ALA A 274 6.48 8.13 6.23
CA ALA A 274 6.56 6.80 5.62
C ALA A 274 7.59 6.80 4.49
N THR A 275 8.33 5.70 4.38
CA THR A 275 9.22 5.46 3.25
C THR A 275 8.46 4.80 2.09
N PRO A 276 8.84 5.01 0.83
CA PRO A 276 8.22 4.33 -0.31
C PRO A 276 8.45 2.82 -0.28
N SER A 277 9.50 2.39 0.40
CA SER A 277 9.85 1.00 0.68
C SER A 277 10.58 0.95 2.03
N PRO A 278 10.47 -0.12 2.82
CA PRO A 278 11.24 -0.31 4.07
C PRO A 278 12.76 -0.22 3.88
N PHE A 279 13.23 -0.36 2.64
CA PHE A 279 14.66 -0.38 2.31
C PHE A 279 15.20 0.98 1.82
N VAL A 280 14.32 1.99 1.68
CA VAL A 280 14.71 3.32 1.22
C VAL A 280 14.74 4.27 2.40
N TYR A 281 15.92 4.77 2.73
CA TYR A 281 16.12 5.78 3.74
C TYR A 281 16.16 7.18 3.12
N MET A 282 15.46 8.16 3.70
CA MET A 282 15.03 9.36 2.99
C MET A 282 15.68 10.66 3.45
N LEU A 283 16.88 10.63 4.04
CA LEU A 283 17.52 11.88 4.50
C LEU A 283 17.91 12.82 3.35
N ASP A 284 18.45 12.25 2.27
CA ASP A 284 19.08 13.04 1.19
C ASP A 284 18.37 12.89 -0.17
N GLY A 285 17.16 12.33 -0.16
CA GLY A 285 16.39 12.08 -1.36
C GLY A 285 16.57 10.65 -1.89
N TYR A 286 15.67 10.26 -2.78
CA TYR A 286 15.65 8.92 -3.36
C TYR A 286 15.10 8.92 -4.78
N GLY A 287 15.36 7.84 -5.50
CA GLY A 287 14.87 7.58 -6.83
C GLY A 287 14.01 6.32 -6.89
N ILE A 288 12.99 6.32 -7.76
CA ILE A 288 12.23 5.13 -8.12
C ILE A 288 12.13 5.08 -9.63
N LYS A 289 12.40 3.93 -10.20
CA LYS A 289 12.25 3.68 -11.63
C LYS A 289 11.22 2.57 -11.85
N TRP A 290 10.17 2.88 -12.59
CA TRP A 290 9.26 1.88 -13.14
C TRP A 290 9.61 1.64 -14.59
N SER A 291 9.70 0.38 -15.01
CA SER A 291 10.01 0.01 -16.38
C SER A 291 9.24 -1.24 -16.82
N GLY A 292 8.99 -1.34 -18.11
CA GLY A 292 8.27 -2.46 -18.69
C GLY A 292 7.56 -2.06 -19.97
N LYS A 293 6.33 -2.57 -20.15
CA LYS A 293 5.55 -2.31 -21.36
C LYS A 293 4.16 -1.81 -21.01
N VAL A 294 3.65 -0.89 -21.84
CA VAL A 294 2.23 -0.53 -21.87
C VAL A 294 1.57 -1.23 -23.07
N LEU A 295 0.40 -1.84 -22.84
CA LEU A 295 -0.39 -2.55 -23.83
C LEU A 295 -1.73 -1.82 -24.01
N PRO A 296 -1.85 -0.93 -25.01
CA PRO A 296 -3.08 -0.21 -25.29
C PRO A 296 -4.14 -1.15 -25.89
N SER A 297 -5.41 -0.94 -25.53
CA SER A 297 -6.53 -1.73 -26.08
C SER A 297 -6.99 -1.25 -27.43
N VAL A 298 -6.82 0.02 -27.74
CA VAL A 298 -7.21 0.66 -29.00
C VAL A 298 -6.06 1.47 -29.59
N SER A 299 -6.03 1.63 -30.92
CA SER A 299 -5.05 2.48 -31.57
C SER A 299 -5.48 3.95 -31.51
N GLY A 300 -4.53 4.86 -31.26
CA GLY A 300 -4.78 6.29 -31.27
C GLY A 300 -3.77 7.10 -30.47
N GLU A 301 -4.04 8.39 -30.33
CA GLU A 301 -3.22 9.31 -29.54
C GLU A 301 -3.62 9.20 -28.07
N TYR A 302 -2.73 8.66 -27.25
CA TYR A 302 -2.82 8.62 -25.79
C TYR A 302 -2.15 9.84 -25.19
N THR A 303 -2.69 10.33 -24.07
CA THR A 303 -1.99 11.29 -23.21
C THR A 303 -1.59 10.56 -21.94
N ILE A 304 -0.29 10.45 -21.63
CA ILE A 304 0.24 9.75 -20.46
C ILE A 304 0.95 10.76 -19.58
N ILE A 305 0.38 11.07 -18.41
CA ILE A 305 0.86 12.11 -17.52
C ILE A 305 0.93 11.58 -16.08
N PRO A 306 2.06 11.78 -15.38
CA PRO A 306 2.15 11.47 -13.97
C PRO A 306 1.48 12.57 -13.13
N GLN A 307 0.74 12.16 -12.10
CA GLN A 307 0.25 13.02 -11.05
C GLN A 307 1.19 12.90 -9.86
N SER A 308 1.69 14.01 -9.33
CA SER A 308 2.58 14.01 -8.18
C SER A 308 2.34 15.22 -7.28
N ASN A 309 2.86 15.13 -6.07
CA ASN A 309 2.92 16.26 -5.17
C ASN A 309 4.13 17.17 -5.44
N ASP A 310 4.17 18.29 -4.76
CA ASP A 310 5.26 19.27 -4.81
C ASP A 310 6.65 18.63 -4.56
N ARG A 311 7.66 19.18 -5.21
CA ARG A 311 9.08 18.80 -5.13
C ARG A 311 9.50 17.54 -5.85
N SER A 312 8.58 16.73 -6.39
CA SER A 312 8.95 15.59 -7.23
C SER A 312 9.51 16.05 -8.57
N MET A 313 10.48 15.31 -9.08
CA MET A 313 10.97 15.38 -10.46
C MET A 313 10.61 14.08 -11.13
N ILE A 314 9.97 14.16 -12.29
CA ILE A 314 9.46 12.98 -12.99
C ILE A 314 9.78 13.09 -14.46
N GLU A 315 10.20 11.99 -15.05
CA GLU A 315 10.35 11.84 -16.49
C GLU A 315 9.57 10.61 -16.95
N VAL A 316 8.83 10.73 -18.03
CA VAL A 316 8.11 9.62 -18.66
C VAL A 316 8.64 9.41 -20.08
N PHE A 317 9.04 8.18 -20.36
CA PHE A 317 9.54 7.75 -21.66
C PHE A 317 8.62 6.67 -22.22
N VAL A 318 8.36 6.76 -23.52
CA VAL A 318 7.68 5.69 -24.30
C VAL A 318 8.53 5.39 -25.52
N ASN A 319 8.87 4.11 -25.74
CA ASN A 319 9.79 3.65 -26.78
C ASN A 319 11.10 4.46 -26.81
N GLY A 320 11.66 4.75 -25.62
CA GLY A 320 12.90 5.51 -25.44
C GLY A 320 12.78 7.02 -25.66
N LYS A 321 11.65 7.53 -26.14
CA LYS A 321 11.40 8.97 -26.32
C LYS A 321 10.78 9.57 -25.05
N LYS A 322 11.38 10.63 -24.52
CA LYS A 322 10.80 11.40 -23.41
C LYS A 322 9.57 12.16 -23.91
N ILE A 323 8.40 11.85 -23.36
CA ILE A 323 7.12 12.46 -23.73
C ILE A 323 6.66 13.49 -22.68
N TYR A 324 7.13 13.37 -21.44
CA TYR A 324 6.73 14.27 -20.35
C TYR A 324 7.84 14.40 -19.30
N GLU A 325 7.94 15.59 -18.70
CA GLU A 325 8.87 15.86 -17.62
C GLU A 325 8.32 16.90 -16.64
N ILE A 326 8.51 16.66 -15.33
CA ILE A 326 8.40 17.66 -14.26
C ILE A 326 9.81 17.95 -13.75
N THR A 327 10.30 19.17 -13.98
CA THR A 327 11.64 19.56 -13.58
C THR A 327 11.70 20.00 -12.11
N ARG A 328 12.92 20.08 -11.56
CA ARG A 328 13.18 20.61 -10.21
C ARG A 328 12.58 22.01 -9.97
N LYS A 329 12.43 22.82 -11.03
CA LYS A 329 11.81 24.14 -10.99
C LYS A 329 10.30 24.12 -11.20
N LYS A 330 9.67 22.95 -11.08
CA LYS A 330 8.23 22.72 -11.29
C LYS A 330 7.72 23.10 -12.70
N LYS A 331 8.61 23.10 -13.68
CA LYS A 331 8.22 23.25 -15.08
C LYS A 331 7.77 21.90 -15.62
N HIS A 332 6.60 21.88 -16.25
CA HIS A 332 6.09 20.78 -17.02
C HIS A 332 6.59 20.93 -18.45
N LEU A 333 7.29 19.93 -18.97
CA LEU A 333 7.81 19.89 -20.35
C LEU A 333 7.21 18.68 -21.06
N GLY A 334 6.80 18.87 -22.31
CA GLY A 334 6.01 17.89 -23.05
C GLY A 334 4.54 17.90 -22.66
N ASP A 335 3.70 17.34 -23.51
CA ASP A 335 2.25 17.24 -23.33
C ASP A 335 1.80 15.82 -22.97
N GLY A 336 2.73 14.88 -22.87
CA GLY A 336 2.47 13.48 -22.57
C GLY A 336 1.82 12.71 -23.73
N LYS A 337 1.68 13.32 -24.90
CA LYS A 337 1.03 12.71 -26.05
C LYS A 337 1.92 11.72 -26.79
N VAL A 338 1.34 10.57 -27.10
CA VAL A 338 2.01 9.51 -27.86
C VAL A 338 0.99 8.69 -28.63
N TYR A 339 1.28 8.38 -29.88
CA TYR A 339 0.47 7.43 -30.65
C TYR A 339 0.84 6.00 -30.26
N LEU A 340 -0.16 5.20 -29.88
CA LEU A 340 0.01 3.78 -29.57
C LEU A 340 -0.91 2.94 -30.45
N GLU A 341 -0.44 1.74 -30.82
CA GLU A 341 -1.21 0.80 -31.61
C GLU A 341 -1.90 -0.23 -30.71
N GLY A 342 -3.23 -0.34 -30.84
CA GLY A 342 -4.02 -1.30 -30.08
C GLY A 342 -3.52 -2.74 -30.24
N GLY A 343 -3.39 -3.44 -29.13
CA GLY A 343 -2.86 -4.80 -29.08
C GLY A 343 -1.35 -4.93 -29.25
N LYS A 344 -0.61 -3.85 -29.54
CA LYS A 344 0.86 -3.86 -29.60
C LYS A 344 1.44 -3.20 -28.35
N SER A 345 2.39 -3.87 -27.72
CA SER A 345 3.09 -3.31 -26.56
C SER A 345 4.10 -2.24 -26.99
N ALA A 346 4.20 -1.17 -26.17
CA ALA A 346 5.23 -0.14 -26.26
C ALA A 346 6.06 -0.13 -24.96
N ASP A 347 7.36 0.11 -25.06
CA ASP A 347 8.21 0.22 -23.88
C ASP A 347 7.84 1.49 -23.11
N ILE A 348 7.74 1.39 -21.79
CA ILE A 348 7.49 2.53 -20.90
C ILE A 348 8.51 2.55 -19.77
N GLU A 349 9.03 3.74 -19.47
CA GLU A 349 9.89 3.99 -18.32
C GLU A 349 9.47 5.27 -17.64
N ILE A 350 9.33 5.22 -16.31
CA ILE A 350 9.04 6.38 -15.47
C ILE A 350 10.19 6.51 -14.47
N ARG A 351 10.83 7.68 -14.45
CA ARG A 351 11.86 8.03 -13.49
C ARG A 351 11.32 9.07 -12.53
N PHE A 352 11.24 8.70 -11.27
CA PHE A 352 10.76 9.53 -10.19
C PHE A 352 11.91 9.84 -9.24
N ARG A 353 12.05 11.12 -8.86
CA ARG A 353 13.02 11.57 -7.86
C ARG A 353 12.31 12.45 -6.85
N HIS A 354 12.57 12.24 -5.60
CA HIS A 354 12.00 13.05 -4.53
C HIS A 354 13.04 13.38 -3.46
N PRO A 355 13.19 14.66 -3.06
CA PRO A 355 14.24 15.07 -2.14
C PRO A 355 13.97 14.78 -0.67
N ARG A 356 12.77 14.33 -0.31
CA ARG A 356 12.35 14.07 1.08
C ARG A 356 11.21 13.06 1.16
N SER A 357 10.73 12.82 2.37
CA SER A 357 9.48 12.07 2.64
C SER A 357 8.24 12.76 2.09
N ASN A 358 7.11 12.07 2.09
CA ASN A 358 5.82 12.61 1.65
C ASN A 358 5.63 12.67 0.13
N ALA A 359 6.04 11.61 -0.54
CA ALA A 359 5.94 11.51 -1.98
C ALA A 359 4.63 10.88 -2.44
N ARG A 360 4.11 11.40 -3.52
CA ARG A 360 3.03 10.79 -4.28
C ARG A 360 3.39 10.76 -5.76
N CYS A 361 3.13 9.64 -6.40
CA CYS A 361 3.27 9.49 -7.84
C CYS A 361 2.22 8.51 -8.34
N ARG A 362 1.36 8.95 -9.24
CA ARG A 362 0.37 8.12 -9.91
C ARG A 362 0.48 8.36 -11.41
N LEU A 363 0.54 7.30 -12.20
CA LEU A 363 0.53 7.43 -13.66
C LEU A 363 -0.90 7.38 -14.16
N ASP A 364 -1.30 8.45 -14.81
CA ASP A 364 -2.61 8.58 -15.45
C ASP A 364 -2.49 8.62 -16.97
N TRP A 365 -3.54 8.19 -17.65
CA TRP A 365 -3.67 8.34 -19.08
C TRP A 365 -5.07 8.76 -19.52
N ALA A 366 -5.15 9.41 -20.67
CA ALA A 366 -6.37 9.53 -21.44
C ALA A 366 -6.27 8.61 -22.66
N VAL A 367 -7.33 7.82 -22.87
CA VAL A 367 -7.47 6.90 -24.00
C VAL A 367 -8.11 7.66 -25.17
N PRO A 368 -7.74 7.41 -26.43
CA PRO A 368 -8.30 8.07 -27.61
C PRO A 368 -9.81 8.02 -27.71
#